data_1c7955bc18f9ebd65554f8595c487305
#
_entry.id   1c7955bc18f9ebd65554f8595c487305
#
_cell.length_a   1.000
_cell.length_b   1.000
_cell.length_c   1.000
_cell.angle_alpha   90.00
_cell.angle_beta   90.00
_cell.angle_gamma   90.00
#
_symmetry.space_group_name_H-M   'P 1'
#
loop_
_entity.id
_entity.type
_entity.pdbx_description
1 polymer ?
#
loop_
_entity_poly.entity_id
_entity_poly.type
_entity_poly.pdbx_seq_one_letter_code
_entity_poly.pdbx_strand_id
1 'polypeptide(L)'
;MAIKRAYKKHKRGTPQFVMLYNWMIDSEAWLDLKAQPRALYLLIKRRFNGSNNGKIYLSHREAAKLLNMHRNSIGTYFDVLIEHGFLKQTTKPHLGPSGVGQSAKWELTELPVNNRPATKEFMRWTKK
;
A
#
# COMPACT_ATOMS: atom_id res chain seq x y z
N MET A 1 -10.32 16.76 -27.33
CA MET A 1 -9.60 15.59 -26.84
C MET A 1 -10.14 15.14 -25.50
N ALA A 2 -10.39 13.87 -25.37
CA ALA A 2 -11.02 13.32 -24.19
C ALA A 2 -10.22 13.59 -22.92
N ILE A 3 -8.90 13.50 -22.99
CA ILE A 3 -8.03 13.71 -21.83
C ILE A 3 -8.15 15.14 -21.30
N LYS A 4 -8.11 16.13 -22.19
CA LYS A 4 -8.26 17.51 -21.77
C LYS A 4 -9.60 17.76 -21.09
N ARG A 5 -10.65 17.16 -21.64
CA ARG A 5 -11.97 17.33 -21.07
C ARG A 5 -12.05 16.70 -19.68
N ALA A 6 -11.40 15.58 -19.47
CA ALA A 6 -11.38 14.95 -18.15
C ALA A 6 -10.69 15.84 -17.12
N TYR A 7 -9.59 16.47 -17.49
CA TYR A 7 -8.92 17.41 -16.60
C TYR A 7 -9.84 18.54 -16.19
N LYS A 8 -10.52 19.13 -17.17
CA LYS A 8 -11.44 20.22 -16.88
C LYS A 8 -12.57 19.79 -15.99
N LYS A 9 -13.06 18.58 -16.16
CA LYS A 9 -14.10 18.07 -15.31
C LYS A 9 -13.68 17.95 -13.87
N HIS A 10 -12.48 17.51 -13.65
CA HIS A 10 -11.95 17.45 -12.30
C HIS A 10 -11.67 18.83 -11.77
N LYS A 11 -11.77 19.78 -12.60
CA LYS A 11 -11.65 21.16 -12.35
C LYS A 11 -10.69 21.50 -11.26
N ARG A 12 -10.22 20.67 -10.60
CA ARG A 12 -9.09 20.89 -9.76
C ARG A 12 -7.89 20.63 -10.57
N GLY A 13 -8.14 20.23 -11.81
CA GLY A 13 -7.13 20.23 -12.80
C GLY A 13 -6.10 19.14 -12.70
N THR A 14 -5.73 18.70 -11.55
CA THR A 14 -4.63 17.78 -11.38
C THR A 14 -5.13 16.35 -11.30
N PRO A 15 -4.75 15.48 -12.25
CA PRO A 15 -5.12 14.07 -12.12
C PRO A 15 -4.43 13.46 -10.92
N GLN A 16 -5.09 12.51 -10.32
CA GLN A 16 -4.52 11.76 -9.21
C GLN A 16 -3.46 10.79 -9.74
N PHE A 17 -2.45 10.56 -8.94
CA PHE A 17 -1.35 9.70 -9.35
C PHE A 17 -0.77 8.98 -8.14
N VAL A 18 -0.01 7.93 -8.41
CA VAL A 18 0.73 7.21 -7.38
C VAL A 18 2.19 7.64 -7.49
N MET A 19 2.72 8.19 -6.40
CA MET A 19 4.09 8.66 -6.36
C MET A 19 4.97 7.66 -5.64
N LEU A 20 6.09 7.30 -6.26
CA LEU A 20 7.09 6.45 -5.65
C LEU A 20 8.41 7.20 -5.64
N TYR A 21 9.03 7.32 -4.47
CA TYR A 21 10.31 7.99 -4.38
C TYR A 21 11.43 7.14 -4.97
N ASN A 22 12.31 7.76 -5.72
CA ASN A 22 13.43 7.03 -6.31
C ASN A 22 14.30 6.38 -5.24
N TRP A 23 14.54 7.07 -4.13
CA TRP A 23 15.39 6.51 -3.07
C TRP A 23 14.78 5.24 -2.46
N MET A 24 13.46 5.10 -2.48
CA MET A 24 12.82 3.88 -2.03
C MET A 24 12.98 2.76 -3.07
N ILE A 25 12.75 3.08 -4.33
CA ILE A 25 12.85 2.10 -5.42
C ILE A 25 14.29 1.60 -5.56
N ASP A 26 15.25 2.44 -5.24
CA ASP A 26 16.65 2.08 -5.32
C ASP A 26 17.15 1.34 -4.08
N SER A 27 16.33 1.22 -3.04
CA SER A 27 16.74 0.56 -1.80
C SER A 27 16.97 -0.94 -2.01
N GLU A 28 17.85 -1.50 -1.19
CA GLU A 28 18.13 -2.94 -1.24
C GLU A 28 16.86 -3.76 -1.03
N ALA A 29 16.00 -3.31 -0.13
CA ALA A 29 14.74 -4.02 0.13
C ALA A 29 13.84 -4.06 -1.10
N TRP A 30 13.72 -2.93 -1.81
CA TRP A 30 12.86 -2.89 -2.99
C TRP A 30 13.42 -3.75 -4.10
N LEU A 31 14.74 -3.70 -4.30
CA LEU A 31 15.38 -4.47 -5.37
C LEU A 31 15.26 -5.99 -5.12
N ASP A 32 15.11 -6.39 -3.87
CA ASP A 32 14.90 -7.79 -3.54
C ASP A 32 13.45 -8.25 -3.76
N LEU A 33 12.51 -7.34 -3.90
CA LEU A 33 11.11 -7.71 -4.13
C LEU A 33 10.91 -8.26 -5.53
N LYS A 34 10.07 -9.28 -5.62
CA LYS A 34 9.59 -9.76 -6.92
C LYS A 34 8.47 -8.86 -7.42
N ALA A 35 8.03 -9.10 -8.64
CA ALA A 35 7.04 -8.24 -9.28
C ALA A 35 5.71 -8.21 -8.54
N GLN A 36 5.27 -9.33 -8.00
CA GLN A 36 3.95 -9.40 -7.36
C GLN A 36 3.85 -8.57 -6.09
N PRO A 37 4.82 -8.64 -5.15
CA PRO A 37 4.79 -7.73 -4.00
C PRO A 37 4.87 -6.26 -4.41
N ARG A 38 5.62 -5.94 -5.46
CA ARG A 38 5.68 -4.56 -5.95
C ARG A 38 4.32 -4.11 -6.46
N ALA A 39 3.62 -4.96 -7.19
CA ALA A 39 2.27 -4.63 -7.66
C ALA A 39 1.33 -4.42 -6.49
N LEU A 40 1.43 -5.25 -5.46
CA LEU A 40 0.61 -5.08 -4.26
C LEU A 40 0.90 -3.74 -3.57
N TYR A 41 2.17 -3.37 -3.49
CA TYR A 41 2.55 -2.09 -2.89
C TYR A 41 1.89 -0.92 -3.63
N LEU A 42 1.90 -0.97 -4.95
CA LEU A 42 1.25 0.07 -5.76
C LEU A 42 -0.23 0.18 -5.45
N LEU A 43 -0.90 -0.94 -5.28
CA LEU A 43 -2.33 -0.95 -4.97
C LEU A 43 -2.60 -0.31 -3.61
N ILE A 44 -1.79 -0.64 -2.61
CA ILE A 44 -1.94 -0.05 -1.27
C ILE A 44 -1.66 1.44 -1.32
N LYS A 45 -0.58 1.83 -1.99
CA LYS A 45 -0.23 3.25 -2.12
C LYS A 45 -1.31 4.04 -2.82
N ARG A 46 -1.97 3.43 -3.80
CA ARG A 46 -3.07 4.08 -4.51
C ARG A 46 -4.21 4.45 -3.56
N ARG A 47 -4.39 3.71 -2.49
CA ARG A 47 -5.46 3.98 -1.53
C ARG A 47 -5.09 5.03 -0.49
N PHE A 48 -3.83 5.44 -0.45
CA PHE A 48 -3.42 6.54 0.41
C PHE A 48 -3.98 7.85 -0.15
N ASN A 49 -4.62 8.63 0.72
CA ASN A 49 -5.29 9.87 0.30
C ASN A 49 -4.66 11.13 0.87
N GLY A 50 -3.48 11.02 1.50
CA GLY A 50 -2.81 12.16 2.10
C GLY A 50 -2.94 12.23 3.61
N SER A 51 -3.94 11.58 4.19
CA SER A 51 -4.18 11.66 5.63
C SER A 51 -4.53 10.33 6.28
N ASN A 52 -4.66 9.25 5.50
CA ASN A 52 -5.14 7.97 6.05
C ASN A 52 -4.06 6.95 6.28
N ASN A 53 -2.78 7.36 6.35
CA ASN A 53 -1.73 6.38 6.63
C ASN A 53 -1.93 5.78 8.01
N GLY A 54 -1.76 4.48 8.12
CA GLY A 54 -2.07 3.75 9.34
C GLY A 54 -3.52 3.29 9.40
N LYS A 55 -4.37 3.79 8.51
CA LYS A 55 -5.77 3.42 8.42
C LYS A 55 -6.17 3.00 7.02
N ILE A 56 -5.21 2.74 6.17
CA ILE A 56 -5.49 2.26 4.81
C ILE A 56 -6.00 0.84 4.93
N TYR A 57 -7.21 0.58 4.45
CA TYR A 57 -7.72 -0.77 4.52
C TYR A 57 -7.68 -1.46 3.17
N LEU A 58 -7.36 -2.73 3.19
CA LEU A 58 -7.34 -3.57 2.00
C LEU A 58 -7.33 -5.02 2.48
N SER A 59 -8.37 -5.76 2.15
CA SER A 59 -8.44 -7.17 2.50
C SER A 59 -7.65 -8.01 1.51
N HIS A 60 -7.26 -9.19 1.93
CA HIS A 60 -6.58 -10.14 1.04
C HIS A 60 -7.46 -10.49 -0.15
N ARG A 61 -8.76 -10.70 0.08
CA ARG A 61 -9.69 -11.03 -0.99
C ARG A 61 -9.75 -9.91 -2.02
N GLU A 62 -9.87 -8.67 -1.55
CA GLU A 62 -9.98 -7.54 -2.46
C GLU A 62 -8.70 -7.33 -3.24
N ALA A 63 -7.55 -7.47 -2.57
CA ALA A 63 -6.26 -7.34 -3.24
C ALA A 63 -6.08 -8.39 -4.33
N ALA A 64 -6.43 -9.64 -4.02
CA ALA A 64 -6.34 -10.71 -5.00
C ALA A 64 -7.19 -10.44 -6.23
N LYS A 65 -8.41 -9.95 -5.99
CA LYS A 65 -9.32 -9.62 -7.08
C LYS A 65 -8.78 -8.49 -7.95
N LEU A 66 -8.33 -7.42 -7.33
CA LEU A 66 -7.87 -6.23 -8.05
C LEU A 66 -6.56 -6.48 -8.80
N LEU A 67 -5.72 -7.34 -8.27
CA LEU A 67 -4.44 -7.66 -8.90
C LEU A 67 -4.52 -8.88 -9.81
N ASN A 68 -5.71 -9.48 -9.91
CA ASN A 68 -5.91 -10.68 -10.71
C ASN A 68 -4.92 -11.78 -10.31
N MET A 69 -4.82 -12.03 -9.02
CA MET A 69 -3.93 -13.03 -8.46
C MET A 69 -4.73 -14.04 -7.65
N HIS A 70 -4.15 -15.23 -7.46
CA HIS A 70 -4.80 -16.26 -6.69
C HIS A 70 -4.85 -15.87 -5.22
N ARG A 71 -6.01 -16.09 -4.59
CA ARG A 71 -6.23 -15.72 -3.21
C ARG A 71 -5.22 -16.35 -2.25
N ASN A 72 -4.80 -17.60 -2.54
CA ASN A 72 -3.84 -18.28 -1.68
C ASN A 72 -2.45 -17.68 -1.72
N SER A 73 -2.13 -16.94 -2.76
CA SER A 73 -0.80 -16.34 -2.92
C SER A 73 -0.71 -14.95 -2.32
N ILE A 74 -1.85 -14.25 -2.22
CA ILE A 74 -1.81 -12.84 -1.86
C ILE A 74 -1.28 -12.61 -0.44
N GLY A 75 -1.60 -13.52 0.49
CA GLY A 75 -1.11 -13.40 1.86
C GLY A 75 0.41 -13.42 1.94
N THR A 76 1.03 -14.26 1.11
CA THR A 76 2.48 -14.31 1.04
C THR A 76 3.07 -12.97 0.61
N TYR A 77 2.43 -12.30 -0.34
CA TYR A 77 2.92 -11.01 -0.83
C TYR A 77 2.78 -9.91 0.21
N PHE A 78 1.70 -9.93 0.99
CA PHE A 78 1.59 -9.03 2.13
C PHE A 78 2.72 -9.29 3.13
N ASP A 79 2.97 -10.56 3.43
CA ASP A 79 4.02 -10.92 4.39
C ASP A 79 5.40 -10.48 3.90
N VAL A 80 5.68 -10.60 2.62
CA VAL A 80 6.95 -10.16 2.05
C VAL A 80 7.12 -8.66 2.25
N LEU A 81 6.07 -7.87 1.99
CA LEU A 81 6.14 -6.43 2.20
C LEU A 81 6.36 -6.06 3.67
N ILE A 82 5.73 -6.79 4.58
CA ILE A 82 5.92 -6.58 6.01
C ILE A 82 7.35 -6.92 6.41
N GLU A 83 7.85 -8.05 5.96
CA GLU A 83 9.18 -8.51 6.32
C GLU A 83 10.26 -7.60 5.77
N HIS A 84 10.07 -7.05 4.59
CA HIS A 84 11.03 -6.10 3.99
C HIS A 84 10.90 -4.67 4.57
N GLY A 85 9.94 -4.45 5.45
CA GLY A 85 9.85 -3.18 6.15
C GLY A 85 9.06 -2.09 5.44
N PHE A 86 8.34 -2.42 4.39
CA PHE A 86 7.53 -1.44 3.66
C PHE A 86 6.16 -1.20 4.28
N LEU A 87 5.66 -2.18 5.01
CA LEU A 87 4.28 -2.20 5.42
C LEU A 87 4.17 -2.64 6.86
N LYS A 88 3.25 -2.03 7.60
CA LYS A 88 2.87 -2.47 8.95
C LYS A 88 1.38 -2.71 8.97
N GLN A 89 0.98 -3.80 9.61
CA GLN A 89 -0.43 -4.07 9.82
C GLN A 89 -0.86 -3.40 11.12
N THR A 90 -1.78 -2.45 11.01
CA THR A 90 -2.24 -1.71 12.18
C THR A 90 -3.52 -2.28 12.77
N THR A 91 -4.28 -3.02 11.98
CA THR A 91 -5.51 -3.67 12.44
C THR A 91 -5.63 -5.00 11.73
N LYS A 92 -5.80 -6.06 12.50
CA LYS A 92 -6.03 -7.39 11.93
C LYS A 92 -7.49 -7.55 11.55
N PRO A 93 -7.80 -8.35 10.52
CA PRO A 93 -9.18 -8.64 10.19
C PRO A 93 -9.87 -9.32 11.39
N HIS A 94 -11.09 -8.90 11.68
CA HIS A 94 -11.84 -9.50 12.78
C HIS A 94 -13.33 -9.19 12.63
N LEU A 95 -14.14 -9.92 13.39
CA LEU A 95 -15.57 -9.63 13.47
C LEU A 95 -15.80 -8.71 14.65
N GLY A 96 -16.53 -7.63 14.41
CA GLY A 96 -16.91 -6.71 15.47
C GLY A 96 -18.04 -7.26 16.30
N PRO A 97 -18.43 -6.54 17.38
CA PRO A 97 -19.49 -6.99 18.26
C PRO A 97 -20.84 -7.20 17.56
N SER A 98 -21.07 -6.51 16.47
CA SER A 98 -22.30 -6.65 15.68
C SER A 98 -22.22 -7.78 14.67
N GLY A 99 -21.13 -8.53 14.64
CA GLY A 99 -20.91 -9.56 13.65
C GLY A 99 -20.41 -9.03 12.32
N VAL A 100 -20.20 -7.73 12.21
CA VAL A 100 -19.68 -7.13 10.98
C VAL A 100 -18.16 -7.27 10.95
N GLY A 101 -17.63 -7.81 9.84
CA GLY A 101 -16.20 -7.98 9.68
C GLY A 101 -15.50 -6.66 9.45
N GLN A 102 -14.27 -6.57 9.90
CA GLN A 102 -13.40 -5.43 9.61
C GLN A 102 -12.18 -5.90 8.84
N SER A 103 -11.84 -5.14 7.80
CA SER A 103 -10.70 -5.44 6.97
C SER A 103 -9.39 -5.08 7.66
N ALA A 104 -8.32 -5.72 7.23
CA ALA A 104 -6.98 -5.35 7.67
C ALA A 104 -6.68 -3.89 7.30
N LYS A 105 -6.01 -3.19 8.19
CA LYS A 105 -5.57 -1.82 7.96
C LYS A 105 -4.06 -1.77 7.95
N TRP A 106 -3.52 -0.85 7.18
CA TRP A 106 -2.10 -0.83 6.86
C TRP A 106 -1.49 0.54 7.02
N GLU A 107 -0.22 0.54 7.36
CA GLU A 107 0.62 1.74 7.39
C GLU A 107 1.74 1.56 6.38
N LEU A 108 1.94 2.59 5.54
CA LEU A 108 3.08 2.66 4.64
C LEU A 108 4.24 3.30 5.41
N THR A 109 5.36 2.58 5.54
CA THR A 109 6.47 3.07 6.37
C THR A 109 7.25 4.21 5.71
N GLU A 110 7.06 4.43 4.41
CA GLU A 110 7.71 5.55 3.74
C GLU A 110 7.06 6.91 4.05
N LEU A 111 5.88 6.90 4.68
CA LEU A 111 5.12 8.10 4.94
C LEU A 111 4.87 8.28 6.43
N PRO A 112 4.72 9.54 6.87
CA PRO A 112 4.41 9.78 8.29
C PRO A 112 2.97 9.36 8.62
N VAL A 113 2.73 9.12 9.91
CA VAL A 113 1.40 8.85 10.44
C VAL A 113 1.08 9.96 11.42
N ASN A 114 0.10 10.78 11.09
CA ASN A 114 -0.28 11.94 11.90
C ASN A 114 0.96 12.79 12.22
N ASN A 115 1.30 12.94 13.50
CA ASN A 115 2.45 13.74 13.90
C ASN A 115 3.73 12.92 14.06
N ARG A 116 3.68 11.64 13.76
CA ARG A 116 4.85 10.77 13.88
C ARG A 116 5.58 10.69 12.53
N PRO A 117 6.90 10.90 12.51
CA PRO A 117 7.63 10.81 11.24
C PRO A 117 7.60 9.39 10.67
N ALA A 118 7.85 9.27 9.39
CA ALA A 118 7.92 7.98 8.70
C ALA A 118 9.01 7.12 9.32
N THR A 119 8.72 5.84 9.55
CA THR A 119 9.70 4.93 10.15
C THR A 119 10.72 4.45 9.14
N LYS A 120 10.34 4.33 7.86
CA LYS A 120 11.22 3.93 6.76
C LYS A 120 12.02 2.66 7.08
N GLU A 121 11.34 1.68 7.67
CA GLU A 121 12.02 0.46 8.11
C GLU A 121 12.70 -0.28 6.98
N PHE A 122 12.16 -0.17 5.76
CA PHE A 122 12.77 -0.81 4.60
C PHE A 122 14.19 -0.32 4.33
N MET A 123 14.53 0.90 4.77
CA MET A 123 15.87 1.44 4.55
C MET A 123 16.94 0.71 5.37
N ARG A 124 16.53 0.02 6.42
CA ARG A 124 17.44 -0.74 7.28
C ARG A 124 17.48 -2.22 6.92
N TRP A 125 16.62 -2.62 5.99
CA TRP A 125 16.56 -4.03 5.59
C TRP A 125 17.79 -4.40 4.78
N THR A 126 18.38 -5.54 5.09
CA THR A 126 19.49 -6.07 4.32
C THR A 126 19.23 -7.54 4.02
N LYS A 127 19.72 -7.97 2.87
CA LYS A 127 19.57 -9.35 2.47
C LYS A 127 20.51 -10.23 3.30
N LYS A 128 19.98 -11.34 3.77
CA LYS A 128 20.77 -12.30 4.55
C LYS A 128 21.55 -13.24 3.66
#